data_ce85ae9c779081693959deb00668b4f4
#
_entry.id   ce85ae9c779081693959deb00668b4f4
#
_cell.length_a   1.000
_cell.length_b   1.000
_cell.length_c   1.000
_cell.angle_alpha   90.00
_cell.angle_beta   90.00
_cell.angle_gamma   90.00
#
_symmetry.space_group_name_H-M   'P 1'
#
loop_
_entity.id
_entity.type
_entity.pdbx_description
1 polymer ?
#
loop_
_entity_poly.entity_id
_entity_poly.type
_entity_poly.pdbx_seq_one_letter_code
_entity_poly.pdbx_strand_id
1 'polypeptide(L)'
;MLNEIQILNNGYPMPSVGLGVYKISDEDMTKVVNAAIDAGYRAFDTAYFYDNEASLGRALKDNGVDREDLFITTKLWNDYQGYEKTFEYFNKSIENLQTDYLDLFLIHWPCEADDLFLETYKAMEELYEQGKVKAIGVCNFNVHHLEKLMAQSSIKPMVNQIEVHPYFNQQELQEFCDRHDIKVTAWMPLMRNRGLLDNPVIVKIAEKYHKTPAQVVLRWHLAHNRIIIPKSQTPKRIQENIDILDFNLELTEVAEIDALDRNARQGKNPDDVKIGDLK
;
A
#
# COMPACT_ATOMS: atom_id res chain seq x y z
N MET A 1 -9.97 15.34 -12.37
CA MET A 1 -9.72 14.09 -11.67
C MET A 1 -8.24 14.03 -11.36
N LEU A 2 -7.87 14.01 -10.08
CA LEU A 2 -6.47 14.17 -9.64
C LEU A 2 -5.74 12.84 -9.39
N ASN A 3 -6.31 11.67 -9.73
CA ASN A 3 -5.67 10.38 -9.52
C ASN A 3 -5.72 9.54 -10.79
N GLU A 4 -4.57 9.01 -11.19
CA GLU A 4 -4.53 7.88 -12.10
C GLU A 4 -5.17 6.67 -11.39
N ILE A 5 -5.91 5.85 -12.12
CA ILE A 5 -6.61 4.67 -11.60
C ILE A 5 -5.94 3.42 -12.17
N GLN A 6 -5.63 2.47 -11.30
CA GLN A 6 -5.25 1.12 -11.67
C GLN A 6 -6.48 0.21 -11.63
N ILE A 7 -6.64 -0.65 -12.62
CA ILE A 7 -7.71 -1.67 -12.61
C ILE A 7 -7.12 -2.96 -12.07
N LEU A 8 -7.72 -3.47 -10.99
CA LEU A 8 -7.34 -4.74 -10.37
C LEU A 8 -7.83 -5.91 -11.24
N ASN A 9 -7.29 -7.12 -11.02
CA ASN A 9 -7.62 -8.30 -11.84
C ASN A 9 -9.09 -8.77 -11.74
N ASN A 10 -9.86 -8.24 -10.81
CA ASN A 10 -11.32 -8.41 -10.71
C ASN A 10 -12.12 -7.26 -11.36
N GLY A 11 -11.45 -6.30 -12.00
CA GLY A 11 -12.07 -5.12 -12.60
C GLY A 11 -12.34 -3.96 -11.65
N TYR A 12 -12.04 -4.09 -10.34
CA TYR A 12 -12.29 -3.03 -9.36
C TYR A 12 -11.23 -1.90 -9.50
N PRO A 13 -11.65 -0.62 -9.54
CA PRO A 13 -10.72 0.50 -9.68
C PRO A 13 -10.03 0.83 -8.35
N MET A 14 -8.71 1.02 -8.39
CA MET A 14 -7.90 1.45 -7.24
C MET A 14 -7.10 2.71 -7.60
N PRO A 15 -7.15 3.79 -6.80
CA PRO A 15 -6.32 4.98 -7.03
C PRO A 15 -4.82 4.64 -6.99
N SER A 16 -4.05 5.17 -7.94
CA SER A 16 -2.59 4.94 -8.01
C SER A 16 -1.83 5.61 -6.87
N VAL A 17 -2.42 6.65 -6.25
CA VAL A 17 -1.83 7.38 -5.13
C VAL A 17 -2.78 7.36 -3.94
N GLY A 18 -2.33 6.74 -2.85
CA GLY A 18 -3.01 6.74 -1.56
C GLY A 18 -2.17 7.37 -0.46
N LEU A 19 -2.77 7.67 0.68
CA LEU A 19 -2.08 8.13 1.88
C LEU A 19 -1.90 6.98 2.86
N GLY A 20 -0.64 6.64 3.20
CA GLY A 20 -0.34 5.75 4.31
C GLY A 20 -0.46 6.48 5.65
N VAL A 21 -1.14 5.87 6.64
CA VAL A 21 -1.34 6.50 7.96
C VAL A 21 -0.52 5.86 9.09
N TYR A 22 0.46 5.02 8.76
CA TYR A 22 1.34 4.41 9.77
C TYR A 22 1.99 5.46 10.69
N LYS A 23 1.87 5.27 12.01
CA LYS A 23 2.38 6.20 13.04
C LYS A 23 1.82 7.63 12.93
N ILE A 24 0.62 7.79 12.45
CA ILE A 24 -0.15 9.02 12.67
C ILE A 24 -0.89 8.86 13.98
N SER A 25 -0.70 9.81 14.89
CA SER A 25 -1.37 9.82 16.18
C SER A 25 -2.86 10.14 16.04
N ASP A 26 -3.66 9.74 17.01
CA ASP A 26 -5.09 10.06 17.06
C ASP A 26 -5.34 11.59 17.01
N GLU A 27 -4.47 12.37 17.68
CA GLU A 27 -4.56 13.83 17.71
C GLU A 27 -4.35 14.48 16.34
N ASP A 28 -3.43 13.91 15.53
CA ASP A 28 -3.08 14.44 14.22
C ASP A 28 -3.99 13.90 13.10
N MET A 29 -4.72 12.80 13.33
CA MET A 29 -5.41 12.07 12.28
C MET A 29 -6.41 12.94 11.53
N THR A 30 -7.30 13.65 12.22
CA THR A 30 -8.30 14.53 11.59
C THR A 30 -7.64 15.61 10.72
N LYS A 31 -6.58 16.24 11.21
CA LYS A 31 -5.85 17.26 10.46
C LYS A 31 -5.22 16.67 9.19
N VAL A 32 -4.64 15.49 9.30
CA VAL A 32 -3.97 14.80 8.19
C VAL A 32 -4.98 14.34 7.15
N VAL A 33 -6.11 13.76 7.56
CA VAL A 33 -7.19 13.33 6.66
C VAL A 33 -7.78 14.52 5.91
N ASN A 34 -8.10 15.61 6.60
CA ASN A 34 -8.64 16.81 5.96
C ASN A 34 -7.66 17.39 4.93
N ALA A 35 -6.38 17.52 5.28
CA ALA A 35 -5.36 17.97 4.35
C ALA A 35 -5.21 17.06 3.12
N ALA A 36 -5.38 15.74 3.29
CA ALA A 36 -5.32 14.78 2.21
C ALA A 36 -6.55 14.88 1.29
N ILE A 37 -7.75 14.94 1.87
CA ILE A 37 -8.99 15.10 1.10
C ILE A 37 -8.97 16.41 0.29
N ASP A 38 -8.56 17.52 0.92
CA ASP A 38 -8.43 18.84 0.27
C ASP A 38 -7.40 18.80 -0.87
N ALA A 39 -6.32 18.02 -0.72
CA ALA A 39 -5.31 17.81 -1.75
C ALA A 39 -5.78 16.85 -2.88
N GLY A 40 -6.92 16.20 -2.73
CA GLY A 40 -7.49 15.29 -3.73
C GLY A 40 -7.27 13.80 -3.48
N TYR A 41 -6.67 13.39 -2.36
CA TYR A 41 -6.62 11.97 -2.00
C TYR A 41 -8.01 11.40 -1.79
N ARG A 42 -8.18 10.14 -2.23
CA ARG A 42 -9.39 9.33 -1.98
C ARG A 42 -9.04 7.92 -1.49
N ALA A 43 -7.75 7.55 -1.48
CA ALA A 43 -7.28 6.26 -0.96
C ALA A 43 -6.50 6.44 0.34
N PHE A 44 -6.84 5.64 1.36
CA PHE A 44 -6.23 5.63 2.69
C PHE A 44 -5.81 4.22 3.06
N ASP A 45 -4.54 4.07 3.47
CA ASP A 45 -3.95 2.79 3.84
C ASP A 45 -3.61 2.77 5.33
N THR A 46 -4.30 1.91 6.07
CA THR A 46 -4.05 1.61 7.48
C THR A 46 -3.76 0.13 7.70
N ALA A 47 -3.73 -0.32 8.93
CA ALA A 47 -3.67 -1.71 9.35
C ALA A 47 -4.16 -1.84 10.79
N TYR A 48 -4.70 -3.00 11.17
CA TYR A 48 -5.08 -3.28 12.54
C TYR A 48 -3.91 -3.05 13.53
N PHE A 49 -2.71 -3.44 13.13
CA PHE A 49 -1.47 -3.25 13.90
C PHE A 49 -1.11 -1.77 14.19
N TYR A 50 -1.61 -0.82 13.40
CA TYR A 50 -1.24 0.60 13.57
C TYR A 50 -1.96 1.26 14.74
N ASP A 51 -2.97 0.59 15.29
CA ASP A 51 -3.80 1.05 16.42
C ASP A 51 -4.42 2.44 16.19
N ASN A 52 -4.74 2.73 14.91
CA ASN A 52 -5.29 4.02 14.50
C ASN A 52 -6.49 3.91 13.54
N GLU A 53 -7.04 2.71 13.35
CA GLU A 53 -8.24 2.51 12.51
C GLU A 53 -9.43 3.34 13.02
N ALA A 54 -9.63 3.39 14.34
CA ALA A 54 -10.75 4.12 14.94
C ALA A 54 -10.64 5.63 14.75
N SER A 55 -9.45 6.20 14.85
CA SER A 55 -9.24 7.63 14.58
C SER A 55 -9.35 7.96 13.09
N LEU A 56 -8.88 7.06 12.22
CA LEU A 56 -9.06 7.20 10.77
C LEU A 56 -10.55 7.16 10.39
N GLY A 57 -11.29 6.17 10.91
CA GLY A 57 -12.73 6.03 10.64
C GLY A 57 -13.52 7.28 11.05
N ARG A 58 -13.28 7.80 12.26
CA ARG A 58 -13.87 9.07 12.72
C ARG A 58 -13.52 10.23 11.79
N ALA A 59 -12.24 10.40 11.46
CA ALA A 59 -11.78 11.50 10.63
C ALA A 59 -12.36 11.48 9.21
N LEU A 60 -12.50 10.30 8.59
CA LEU A 60 -13.12 10.14 7.28
C LEU A 60 -14.63 10.43 7.32
N LYS A 61 -15.33 9.96 8.35
CA LYS A 61 -16.75 10.22 8.55
C LYS A 61 -17.03 11.69 8.79
N ASP A 62 -16.25 12.33 9.66
CA ASP A 62 -16.42 13.74 10.03
C ASP A 62 -16.06 14.69 8.88
N ASN A 63 -15.23 14.28 7.94
CA ASN A 63 -14.89 15.06 6.75
C ASN A 63 -16.08 15.22 5.80
N GLY A 64 -17.01 14.26 5.78
CA GLY A 64 -18.25 14.33 4.99
C GLY A 64 -18.12 13.93 3.53
N VAL A 65 -16.99 13.33 3.12
CA VAL A 65 -16.87 12.68 1.80
C VAL A 65 -17.66 11.39 1.80
N ASP A 66 -18.45 11.14 0.76
CA ASP A 66 -19.23 9.92 0.64
C ASP A 66 -18.33 8.67 0.68
N ARG A 67 -18.78 7.63 1.40
CA ARG A 67 -17.99 6.38 1.56
C ARG A 67 -17.63 5.73 0.23
N GLU A 68 -18.50 5.83 -0.78
CA GLU A 68 -18.28 5.27 -2.11
C GLU A 68 -17.20 5.99 -2.93
N ASP A 69 -16.88 7.24 -2.57
CA ASP A 69 -15.77 8.00 -3.15
C ASP A 69 -14.42 7.69 -2.50
N LEU A 70 -14.40 6.89 -1.43
CA LEU A 70 -13.20 6.54 -0.70
C LEU A 70 -12.76 5.11 -0.97
N PHE A 71 -11.46 4.90 -1.07
CA PHE A 71 -10.80 3.60 -1.13
C PHE A 71 -10.06 3.34 0.18
N ILE A 72 -10.57 2.45 1.02
CA ILE A 72 -10.02 2.16 2.34
C ILE A 72 -9.35 0.79 2.33
N THR A 73 -8.04 0.78 2.63
CA THR A 73 -7.25 -0.44 2.81
C THR A 73 -6.94 -0.65 4.28
N THR A 74 -7.18 -1.85 4.79
CA THR A 74 -6.59 -2.30 6.05
C THR A 74 -5.99 -3.69 5.93
N LYS A 75 -5.26 -4.15 6.98
CA LYS A 75 -4.48 -5.37 6.95
C LYS A 75 -4.70 -6.18 8.22
N LEU A 76 -4.91 -7.48 8.06
CA LEU A 76 -4.94 -8.43 9.18
C LEU A 76 -3.54 -8.59 9.75
N TRP A 77 -3.41 -8.37 11.07
CA TRP A 77 -2.14 -8.54 11.74
C TRP A 77 -1.77 -10.01 11.95
N ASN A 78 -0.49 -10.28 12.03
CA ASN A 78 0.10 -11.62 12.10
C ASN A 78 -0.49 -12.51 13.19
N ASP A 79 -0.65 -11.99 14.41
CA ASP A 79 -1.13 -12.73 15.59
C ASP A 79 -2.60 -13.18 15.45
N TYR A 80 -3.29 -12.66 14.44
CA TYR A 80 -4.70 -12.90 14.16
C TYR A 80 -4.94 -13.70 12.88
N GLN A 81 -3.90 -14.29 12.31
CA GLN A 81 -4.02 -15.22 11.19
C GLN A 81 -4.77 -16.50 11.62
N GLY A 82 -5.37 -17.18 10.64
CA GLY A 82 -6.22 -18.35 10.79
C GLY A 82 -7.67 -18.03 10.42
N TYR A 83 -8.42 -19.06 10.05
CA TYR A 83 -9.76 -18.91 9.44
C TYR A 83 -10.74 -18.12 10.33
N GLU A 84 -11.02 -18.58 11.54
CA GLU A 84 -11.99 -17.97 12.45
C GLU A 84 -11.55 -16.56 12.92
N LYS A 85 -10.26 -16.41 13.24
CA LYS A 85 -9.70 -15.14 13.66
C LYS A 85 -9.81 -14.06 12.57
N THR A 86 -9.71 -14.45 11.31
CA THR A 86 -9.85 -13.51 10.19
C THR A 86 -11.21 -12.82 10.21
N PHE A 87 -12.31 -13.57 10.41
CA PHE A 87 -13.64 -12.98 10.53
C PHE A 87 -13.77 -12.10 11.78
N GLU A 88 -13.23 -12.56 12.93
CA GLU A 88 -13.28 -11.80 14.18
C GLU A 88 -12.60 -10.43 14.00
N TYR A 89 -11.38 -10.41 13.48
CA TYR A 89 -10.60 -9.18 13.36
C TYR A 89 -11.01 -8.32 12.17
N PHE A 90 -11.55 -8.90 11.12
CA PHE A 90 -12.26 -8.15 10.08
C PHE A 90 -13.42 -7.33 10.67
N ASN A 91 -14.27 -7.95 11.49
CA ASN A 91 -15.39 -7.26 12.13
C ASN A 91 -14.92 -6.14 13.07
N LYS A 92 -13.82 -6.34 13.82
CA LYS A 92 -13.21 -5.28 14.62
C LYS A 92 -12.71 -4.11 13.76
N SER A 93 -12.05 -4.40 12.63
CA SER A 93 -11.62 -3.35 11.69
C SER A 93 -12.80 -2.58 11.09
N ILE A 94 -13.88 -3.26 10.72
CA ILE A 94 -15.14 -2.63 10.25
C ILE A 94 -15.71 -1.70 11.32
N GLU A 95 -15.79 -2.16 12.59
CA GLU A 95 -16.25 -1.35 13.72
C GLU A 95 -15.35 -0.13 13.95
N ASN A 96 -14.04 -0.33 13.99
CA ASN A 96 -13.06 0.74 14.17
C ASN A 96 -13.16 1.79 13.05
N LEU A 97 -13.19 1.35 11.79
CA LEU A 97 -13.26 2.21 10.62
C LEU A 97 -14.64 2.83 10.40
N GLN A 98 -15.67 2.42 11.18
CA GLN A 98 -17.05 2.90 11.08
C GLN A 98 -17.61 2.79 9.64
N THR A 99 -17.40 1.65 9.00
CA THR A 99 -17.81 1.36 7.62
C THR A 99 -18.49 0.00 7.53
N ASP A 100 -19.22 -0.25 6.46
CA ASP A 100 -19.92 -1.54 6.23
C ASP A 100 -19.11 -2.49 5.33
N TYR A 101 -18.07 -1.98 4.66
CA TYR A 101 -17.21 -2.76 3.77
C TYR A 101 -15.80 -2.18 3.68
N LEU A 102 -14.85 -2.98 3.20
CA LEU A 102 -13.51 -2.53 2.83
C LEU A 102 -13.34 -2.55 1.31
N ASP A 103 -12.55 -1.62 0.79
CA ASP A 103 -12.15 -1.66 -0.61
C ASP A 103 -11.04 -2.69 -0.84
N LEU A 104 -10.08 -2.77 0.08
CA LEU A 104 -9.00 -3.75 0.03
C LEU A 104 -8.66 -4.28 1.42
N PHE A 105 -8.60 -5.60 1.55
CA PHE A 105 -8.16 -6.28 2.76
C PHE A 105 -6.93 -7.13 2.48
N LEU A 106 -5.86 -6.98 3.28
CA LEU A 106 -4.57 -7.63 3.05
C LEU A 106 -4.15 -8.51 4.24
N ILE A 107 -3.48 -9.62 3.97
CA ILE A 107 -2.62 -10.29 4.95
C ILE A 107 -1.37 -9.43 5.13
N HIS A 108 -0.99 -9.04 6.36
CA HIS A 108 0.08 -8.07 6.58
C HIS A 108 1.49 -8.66 6.32
N TRP A 109 1.73 -9.92 6.71
CA TRP A 109 2.96 -10.68 6.47
C TRP A 109 2.61 -12.15 6.23
N PRO A 110 3.42 -12.90 5.46
CA PRO A 110 3.14 -14.31 5.21
C PRO A 110 3.25 -15.17 6.48
N CYS A 111 4.21 -14.90 7.36
CA CYS A 111 4.51 -15.71 8.55
C CYS A 111 4.54 -17.21 8.20
N GLU A 112 5.30 -17.57 7.14
CA GLU A 112 5.25 -18.89 6.52
C GLU A 112 5.56 -20.04 7.50
N ALA A 113 6.42 -19.78 8.50
CA ALA A 113 6.76 -20.80 9.50
C ALA A 113 5.56 -21.27 10.34
N ASP A 114 4.51 -20.43 10.43
CA ASP A 114 3.28 -20.72 11.17
C ASP A 114 2.19 -21.32 10.27
N ASP A 115 2.36 -21.23 8.94
CA ASP A 115 1.52 -21.79 7.86
C ASP A 115 0.02 -21.47 7.92
N LEU A 116 -0.33 -20.34 8.54
CA LEU A 116 -1.73 -19.93 8.72
C LEU A 116 -2.26 -19.02 7.60
N PHE A 117 -1.40 -18.49 6.73
CA PHE A 117 -1.83 -17.53 5.71
C PHE A 117 -2.79 -18.14 4.67
N LEU A 118 -2.72 -19.45 4.43
CA LEU A 118 -3.64 -20.15 3.51
C LEU A 118 -5.08 -20.18 4.07
N GLU A 119 -5.24 -20.57 5.34
CA GLU A 119 -6.54 -20.54 6.01
C GLU A 119 -7.07 -19.11 6.18
N THR A 120 -6.17 -18.16 6.46
CA THR A 120 -6.47 -16.74 6.50
C THR A 120 -7.03 -16.26 5.15
N TYR A 121 -6.35 -16.60 4.07
CA TYR A 121 -6.76 -16.18 2.74
C TYR A 121 -8.09 -16.81 2.32
N LYS A 122 -8.34 -18.07 2.69
CA LYS A 122 -9.63 -18.73 2.48
C LYS A 122 -10.79 -17.98 3.16
N ALA A 123 -10.60 -17.50 4.38
CA ALA A 123 -11.59 -16.66 5.04
C ALA A 123 -11.79 -15.30 4.34
N MET A 124 -10.69 -14.73 3.78
CA MET A 124 -10.78 -13.51 2.98
C MET A 124 -11.52 -13.72 1.66
N GLU A 125 -11.37 -14.87 1.00
CA GLU A 125 -12.16 -15.26 -0.18
C GLU A 125 -13.66 -15.28 0.14
N GLU A 126 -14.06 -15.83 1.28
CA GLU A 126 -15.47 -15.82 1.71
C GLU A 126 -15.99 -14.42 2.01
N LEU A 127 -15.19 -13.56 2.67
CA LEU A 127 -15.55 -12.15 2.87
C LEU A 127 -15.74 -11.41 1.55
N TYR A 128 -14.91 -11.72 0.55
CA TYR A 128 -15.03 -11.17 -0.80
C TYR A 128 -16.31 -11.68 -1.50
N GLU A 129 -16.60 -12.96 -1.46
CA GLU A 129 -17.82 -13.55 -2.03
C GLU A 129 -19.10 -13.01 -1.37
N GLN A 130 -19.05 -12.70 -0.08
CA GLN A 130 -20.12 -12.04 0.66
C GLN A 130 -20.26 -10.54 0.33
N GLY A 131 -19.37 -9.98 -0.48
CA GLY A 131 -19.35 -8.56 -0.84
C GLY A 131 -18.92 -7.62 0.30
N LYS A 132 -18.39 -8.17 1.40
CA LYS A 132 -17.86 -7.42 2.55
C LYS A 132 -16.52 -6.74 2.25
N VAL A 133 -15.79 -7.27 1.28
CA VAL A 133 -14.52 -6.73 0.79
C VAL A 133 -14.59 -6.65 -0.73
N LYS A 134 -14.18 -5.53 -1.33
CA LYS A 134 -14.20 -5.35 -2.79
C LYS A 134 -12.97 -5.93 -3.50
N ALA A 135 -11.86 -6.03 -2.78
CA ALA A 135 -10.63 -6.64 -3.26
C ALA A 135 -9.87 -7.29 -2.10
N ILE A 136 -9.19 -8.42 -2.37
CA ILE A 136 -8.34 -9.11 -1.41
C ILE A 136 -6.92 -9.24 -1.95
N GLY A 137 -5.95 -9.26 -1.06
CA GLY A 137 -4.55 -9.36 -1.44
C GLY A 137 -3.65 -9.63 -0.24
N VAL A 138 -2.37 -9.40 -0.46
CA VAL A 138 -1.33 -9.72 0.51
C VAL A 138 -0.33 -8.57 0.64
N CYS A 139 0.47 -8.61 1.70
CA CYS A 139 1.55 -7.67 1.92
C CYS A 139 2.81 -8.44 2.30
N ASN A 140 3.95 -8.02 1.74
CA ASN A 140 5.27 -8.63 2.00
C ASN A 140 5.41 -10.10 1.55
N PHE A 141 4.67 -10.54 0.54
CA PHE A 141 4.84 -11.88 -0.01
C PHE A 141 5.96 -11.91 -1.05
N ASN A 142 6.93 -12.82 -0.89
CA ASN A 142 7.92 -13.17 -1.90
C ASN A 142 7.31 -14.09 -2.96
N VAL A 143 8.04 -14.38 -4.06
CA VAL A 143 7.54 -15.21 -5.17
C VAL A 143 7.02 -16.56 -4.68
N HIS A 144 7.80 -17.30 -3.89
CA HIS A 144 7.40 -18.63 -3.39
C HIS A 144 6.14 -18.60 -2.50
N HIS A 145 5.94 -17.52 -1.72
CA HIS A 145 4.70 -17.33 -0.95
C HIS A 145 3.49 -17.16 -1.88
N LEU A 146 3.64 -16.35 -2.94
CA LEU A 146 2.59 -16.14 -3.94
C LEU A 146 2.28 -17.42 -4.71
N GLU A 147 3.30 -18.18 -5.12
CA GLU A 147 3.13 -19.48 -5.80
C GLU A 147 2.36 -20.45 -4.90
N LYS A 148 2.76 -20.58 -3.62
CA LYS A 148 2.09 -21.44 -2.65
C LYS A 148 0.64 -21.03 -2.42
N LEU A 149 0.38 -19.72 -2.30
CA LEU A 149 -0.95 -19.18 -2.13
C LEU A 149 -1.83 -19.48 -3.35
N MET A 150 -1.37 -19.12 -4.55
CA MET A 150 -2.14 -19.28 -5.79
C MET A 150 -2.39 -20.75 -6.16
N ALA A 151 -1.54 -21.67 -5.72
CA ALA A 151 -1.76 -23.11 -5.94
C ALA A 151 -2.94 -23.66 -5.13
N GLN A 152 -3.39 -22.95 -4.07
CA GLN A 152 -4.41 -23.43 -3.15
C GLN A 152 -5.63 -22.49 -3.02
N SER A 153 -5.53 -21.25 -3.53
CA SER A 153 -6.64 -20.29 -3.52
C SER A 153 -7.50 -20.41 -4.77
N SER A 154 -8.78 -20.11 -4.64
CA SER A 154 -9.74 -20.00 -5.75
C SER A 154 -9.70 -18.62 -6.41
N ILE A 155 -9.34 -17.59 -5.62
CA ILE A 155 -9.26 -16.20 -6.05
C ILE A 155 -7.80 -15.75 -5.95
N LYS A 156 -7.23 -15.32 -7.08
CA LYS A 156 -5.87 -14.76 -7.08
C LYS A 156 -5.80 -13.48 -6.23
N PRO A 157 -4.69 -13.23 -5.51
CA PRO A 157 -4.49 -11.94 -4.88
C PRO A 157 -4.50 -10.84 -5.94
N MET A 158 -5.19 -9.74 -5.65
CA MET A 158 -5.31 -8.60 -6.54
C MET A 158 -4.18 -7.61 -6.37
N VAL A 159 -3.61 -7.58 -5.15
CA VAL A 159 -2.52 -6.68 -4.75
C VAL A 159 -1.49 -7.45 -3.94
N ASN A 160 -0.20 -7.15 -4.18
CA ASN A 160 0.89 -7.43 -3.25
C ASN A 160 1.52 -6.10 -2.83
N GLN A 161 1.36 -5.70 -1.55
CA GLN A 161 1.92 -4.48 -1.03
C GLN A 161 3.31 -4.75 -0.44
N ILE A 162 4.37 -4.25 -1.08
CA ILE A 162 5.76 -4.59 -0.77
C ILE A 162 6.65 -3.35 -0.59
N GLU A 163 7.80 -3.51 0.07
CA GLU A 163 8.83 -2.48 0.10
C GLU A 163 9.40 -2.27 -1.29
N VAL A 164 9.22 -1.08 -1.86
CA VAL A 164 9.88 -0.69 -3.11
C VAL A 164 10.33 0.75 -3.02
N HIS A 165 11.56 0.99 -3.41
CA HIS A 165 12.16 2.32 -3.61
C HIS A 165 13.39 2.19 -4.53
N PRO A 166 13.97 3.26 -5.07
CA PRO A 166 15.07 3.18 -6.03
C PRO A 166 16.30 2.38 -5.58
N TYR A 167 16.55 2.25 -4.28
CA TYR A 167 17.65 1.43 -3.75
C TYR A 167 17.26 -0.02 -3.46
N PHE A 168 15.98 -0.38 -3.64
CA PHE A 168 15.45 -1.72 -3.46
C PHE A 168 14.26 -1.94 -4.39
N ASN A 169 14.55 -2.30 -5.64
CA ASN A 169 13.55 -2.36 -6.70
C ASN A 169 12.76 -3.67 -6.72
N GLN A 170 13.31 -4.79 -6.25
CA GLN A 170 12.64 -6.11 -6.25
C GLN A 170 12.14 -6.54 -7.64
N GLN A 171 12.93 -6.34 -8.68
CA GLN A 171 12.53 -6.54 -10.07
C GLN A 171 11.90 -7.91 -10.32
N GLU A 172 12.52 -9.00 -9.86
CA GLU A 172 12.02 -10.37 -10.05
C GLU A 172 10.60 -10.55 -9.49
N LEU A 173 10.35 -10.03 -8.28
CA LEU A 173 9.04 -10.12 -7.64
C LEU A 173 7.99 -9.28 -8.38
N GLN A 174 8.38 -8.11 -8.88
CA GLN A 174 7.48 -7.27 -9.67
C GLN A 174 7.12 -7.91 -11.01
N GLU A 175 8.11 -8.45 -11.74
CA GLU A 175 7.87 -9.18 -12.98
C GLU A 175 6.98 -10.41 -12.77
N PHE A 176 7.12 -11.08 -11.62
CA PHE A 176 6.23 -12.16 -11.23
C PHE A 176 4.79 -11.64 -11.03
N CYS A 177 4.62 -10.57 -10.27
CA CYS A 177 3.31 -9.96 -10.04
C CYS A 177 2.65 -9.52 -11.36
N ASP A 178 3.41 -8.87 -12.26
CA ASP A 178 2.90 -8.42 -13.56
C ASP A 178 2.43 -9.60 -14.44
N ARG A 179 3.21 -10.69 -14.50
CA ARG A 179 2.81 -11.91 -15.25
C ARG A 179 1.53 -12.55 -14.74
N HIS A 180 1.21 -12.35 -13.46
CA HIS A 180 0.01 -12.91 -12.82
C HIS A 180 -1.12 -11.90 -12.64
N ASP A 181 -0.96 -10.68 -13.19
CA ASP A 181 -1.93 -9.58 -13.05
C ASP A 181 -2.21 -9.19 -11.59
N ILE A 182 -1.16 -9.20 -10.76
CA ILE A 182 -1.18 -8.77 -9.37
C ILE A 182 -0.59 -7.35 -9.31
N LYS A 183 -1.35 -6.38 -8.83
CA LYS A 183 -0.84 -5.01 -8.71
C LYS A 183 0.13 -4.87 -7.55
N VAL A 184 1.24 -4.17 -7.80
CA VAL A 184 2.22 -3.86 -6.76
C VAL A 184 1.88 -2.51 -6.12
N THR A 185 1.69 -2.52 -4.79
CA THR A 185 1.62 -1.29 -4.00
C THR A 185 2.94 -1.11 -3.24
N ALA A 186 3.59 0.03 -3.44
CA ALA A 186 4.86 0.35 -2.79
C ALA A 186 4.63 0.98 -1.42
N TRP A 187 5.00 0.27 -0.33
CA TRP A 187 5.18 0.91 0.95
C TRP A 187 6.62 1.42 1.11
N MET A 188 6.78 2.47 1.88
CA MET A 188 8.05 3.21 2.05
C MET A 188 8.65 3.72 0.72
N PRO A 189 7.83 4.26 -0.22
CA PRO A 189 8.29 4.63 -1.56
C PRO A 189 9.44 5.64 -1.55
N LEU A 190 9.54 6.47 -0.52
CA LEU A 190 10.57 7.49 -0.32
C LEU A 190 11.68 7.06 0.65
N MET A 191 11.77 5.76 1.03
CA MET A 191 12.80 5.21 1.92
C MET A 191 12.98 5.99 3.24
N ARG A 192 11.93 6.69 3.72
CA ARG A 192 12.00 7.61 4.87
C ARG A 192 13.13 8.66 4.77
N ASN A 193 13.47 9.06 3.56
CA ASN A 193 14.58 10.00 3.25
C ASN A 193 15.95 9.60 3.84
N ARG A 194 16.26 8.30 3.86
CA ARG A 194 17.58 7.81 4.32
C ARG A 194 18.65 8.01 3.24
N GLY A 195 18.84 9.28 2.79
CA GLY A 195 19.79 9.68 1.76
C GLY A 195 19.34 9.41 0.32
N LEU A 196 18.11 8.92 0.09
CA LEU A 196 17.58 8.70 -1.25
C LEU A 196 17.33 10.02 -1.98
N LEU A 197 16.69 10.96 -1.32
CA LEU A 197 16.29 12.23 -1.93
C LEU A 197 17.47 13.19 -2.17
N ASP A 198 18.64 12.90 -1.61
CA ASP A 198 19.88 13.63 -1.83
C ASP A 198 20.74 13.00 -2.95
N ASN A 199 20.28 11.92 -3.59
CA ASN A 199 21.02 11.25 -4.65
C ASN A 199 21.16 12.17 -5.86
N PRO A 200 22.41 12.37 -6.39
CA PRO A 200 22.67 13.31 -7.49
C PRO A 200 21.85 13.05 -8.76
N VAL A 201 21.54 11.79 -9.07
CA VAL A 201 20.70 11.43 -10.23
C VAL A 201 19.28 11.97 -10.03
N ILE A 202 18.69 11.71 -8.84
CA ILE A 202 17.32 12.16 -8.54
C ILE A 202 17.25 13.69 -8.47
N VAL A 203 18.25 14.34 -7.85
CA VAL A 203 18.31 15.80 -7.73
C VAL A 203 18.42 16.44 -9.14
N LYS A 204 19.30 15.95 -10.01
CA LYS A 204 19.43 16.42 -11.39
C LYS A 204 18.12 16.35 -12.17
N ILE A 205 17.40 15.22 -12.05
CA ILE A 205 16.09 15.04 -12.71
C ILE A 205 15.05 16.01 -12.11
N ALA A 206 15.05 16.19 -10.79
CA ALA A 206 14.14 17.09 -10.10
C ALA A 206 14.32 18.56 -10.57
N GLU A 207 15.56 19.02 -10.74
CA GLU A 207 15.88 20.33 -11.28
C GLU A 207 15.34 20.53 -12.71
N LYS A 208 15.49 19.51 -13.58
CA LYS A 208 14.98 19.54 -14.97
C LYS A 208 13.48 19.79 -15.04
N TYR A 209 12.70 19.14 -14.17
CA TYR A 209 11.24 19.23 -14.15
C TYR A 209 10.71 20.33 -13.22
N HIS A 210 11.57 21.06 -12.52
CA HIS A 210 11.17 22.02 -11.46
C HIS A 210 10.28 21.36 -10.39
N LYS A 211 10.59 20.09 -10.06
CA LYS A 211 9.90 19.28 -9.03
C LYS A 211 10.85 18.98 -7.88
N THR A 212 10.32 18.50 -6.78
CA THR A 212 11.16 18.02 -5.69
C THR A 212 11.68 16.61 -5.96
N PRO A 213 12.80 16.19 -5.35
CA PRO A 213 13.29 14.82 -5.42
C PRO A 213 12.24 13.78 -5.00
N ALA A 214 11.38 14.11 -4.01
CA ALA A 214 10.28 13.24 -3.60
C ALA A 214 9.27 13.03 -4.73
N GLN A 215 8.86 14.09 -5.43
CA GLN A 215 7.94 14.01 -6.56
C GLN A 215 8.52 13.17 -7.71
N VAL A 216 9.81 13.31 -8.00
CA VAL A 216 10.50 12.49 -9.02
C VAL A 216 10.46 11.00 -8.66
N VAL A 217 10.77 10.65 -7.42
CA VAL A 217 10.73 9.24 -6.98
C VAL A 217 9.30 8.70 -7.02
N LEU A 218 8.31 9.47 -6.59
CA LEU A 218 6.90 9.05 -6.65
C LEU A 218 6.44 8.90 -8.11
N ARG A 219 6.85 9.79 -9.02
CA ARG A 219 6.54 9.66 -10.45
C ARG A 219 7.22 8.44 -11.10
N TRP A 220 8.45 8.11 -10.67
CA TRP A 220 9.14 6.89 -11.09
C TRP A 220 8.35 5.62 -10.72
N HIS A 221 7.75 5.57 -9.53
CA HIS A 221 6.86 4.46 -9.20
C HIS A 221 5.68 4.35 -10.16
N LEU A 222 5.02 5.48 -10.48
CA LEU A 222 3.89 5.49 -11.41
C LEU A 222 4.32 5.10 -12.84
N ALA A 223 5.55 5.44 -13.26
CA ALA A 223 6.09 5.03 -14.56
C ALA A 223 6.22 3.49 -14.67
N HIS A 224 6.38 2.80 -13.55
CA HIS A 224 6.34 1.34 -13.45
C HIS A 224 4.95 0.77 -13.13
N ASN A 225 3.88 1.53 -13.31
CA ASN A 225 2.50 1.12 -12.99
C ASN A 225 2.29 0.67 -11.54
N ARG A 226 3.12 1.12 -10.60
CA ARG A 226 2.97 0.82 -9.16
C ARG A 226 2.00 1.78 -8.51
N ILE A 227 1.23 1.26 -7.56
CA ILE A 227 0.44 2.07 -6.63
C ILE A 227 1.37 2.53 -5.50
N ILE A 228 1.20 3.75 -5.01
CA ILE A 228 2.05 4.31 -3.96
C ILE A 228 1.23 4.79 -2.78
N ILE A 229 1.77 4.62 -1.57
CA ILE A 229 1.14 5.04 -0.32
C ILE A 229 2.13 5.84 0.56
N PRO A 230 2.66 6.98 0.05
CA PRO A 230 3.54 7.80 0.84
C PRO A 230 2.85 8.28 2.12
N LYS A 231 3.56 8.22 3.26
CA LYS A 231 3.09 8.73 4.55
C LYS A 231 3.60 10.14 4.80
N SER A 232 2.72 11.05 5.18
CA SER A 232 3.12 12.35 5.72
C SER A 232 2.12 12.86 6.77
N GLN A 233 2.62 13.64 7.74
CA GLN A 233 1.81 14.40 8.71
C GLN A 233 1.81 15.90 8.39
N THR A 234 2.63 16.33 7.44
CA THR A 234 2.80 17.74 7.09
C THR A 234 1.90 18.07 5.91
N PRO A 235 0.89 18.96 6.04
CA PRO A 235 -0.04 19.29 4.95
C PRO A 235 0.66 19.68 3.64
N LYS A 236 1.74 20.47 3.71
CA LYS A 236 2.53 20.84 2.54
C LYS A 236 3.09 19.61 1.80
N ARG A 237 3.63 18.61 2.53
CA ARG A 237 4.16 17.39 1.91
C ARG A 237 3.05 16.46 1.40
N ILE A 238 1.88 16.46 2.05
CA ILE A 238 0.70 15.73 1.57
C ILE A 238 0.30 16.27 0.20
N GLN A 239 0.17 17.58 0.06
CA GLN A 239 -0.11 18.25 -1.21
C GLN A 239 0.99 17.97 -2.26
N GLU A 240 2.26 18.10 -1.89
CA GLU A 240 3.41 17.88 -2.76
C GLU A 240 3.47 16.44 -3.29
N ASN A 241 3.19 15.44 -2.45
CA ASN A 241 3.27 14.03 -2.82
C ASN A 241 2.20 13.59 -3.84
N ILE A 242 1.07 14.29 -3.94
CA ILE A 242 0.04 14.00 -4.94
C ILE A 242 0.18 14.86 -6.20
N ASP A 243 0.92 15.97 -6.13
CA ASP A 243 1.19 16.88 -7.25
C ASP A 243 2.30 16.31 -8.17
N ILE A 244 2.03 15.14 -8.77
CA ILE A 244 2.99 14.34 -9.57
C ILE A 244 2.42 13.89 -10.91
N LEU A 245 1.21 14.34 -11.28
CA LEU A 245 0.52 13.89 -12.49
C LEU A 245 0.65 14.87 -13.67
N ASP A 246 1.32 15.99 -13.48
CA ASP A 246 1.50 17.05 -14.46
C ASP A 246 2.82 16.95 -15.26
N PHE A 247 3.64 15.92 -14.98
CA PHE A 247 4.87 15.64 -15.69
C PHE A 247 5.12 14.14 -15.87
N ASN A 248 5.96 13.78 -16.83
CA ASN A 248 6.39 12.40 -17.08
C ASN A 248 7.91 12.33 -17.16
N LEU A 249 8.50 11.28 -16.58
CA LEU A 249 9.91 10.97 -16.75
C LEU A 249 10.16 10.37 -18.15
N GLU A 250 11.27 10.71 -18.74
CA GLU A 250 11.75 10.05 -19.95
C GLU A 250 12.20 8.61 -19.63
N LEU A 251 12.12 7.70 -20.61
CA LEU A 251 12.54 6.30 -20.40
C LEU A 251 14.01 6.18 -19.95
N THR A 252 14.88 7.09 -20.42
CA THR A 252 16.28 7.15 -19.99
C THR A 252 16.42 7.55 -18.53
N GLU A 253 15.57 8.44 -18.03
CA GLU A 253 15.57 8.88 -16.63
C GLU A 253 15.00 7.79 -15.71
N VAL A 254 13.97 7.08 -16.15
CA VAL A 254 13.47 5.89 -15.45
C VAL A 254 14.59 4.88 -15.32
N ALA A 255 15.32 4.59 -16.40
CA ALA A 255 16.46 3.66 -16.37
C ALA A 255 17.62 4.16 -15.50
N GLU A 256 17.90 5.48 -15.47
CA GLU A 256 18.92 6.07 -14.57
C GLU A 256 18.52 5.85 -13.10
N ILE A 257 17.23 5.94 -12.74
CA ILE A 257 16.73 5.68 -11.38
C ILE A 257 16.74 4.18 -11.08
N ASP A 258 16.35 3.32 -12.03
CA ASP A 258 16.41 1.86 -11.89
C ASP A 258 17.84 1.36 -11.59
N ALA A 259 18.83 1.98 -12.22
CA ALA A 259 20.25 1.66 -12.01
C ALA A 259 20.76 2.02 -10.59
N LEU A 260 19.98 2.72 -9.78
CA LEU A 260 20.31 3.00 -8.37
C LEU A 260 20.06 1.81 -7.45
N ASP A 261 19.45 0.74 -7.94
CA ASP A 261 19.18 -0.45 -7.14
C ASP A 261 20.48 -1.06 -6.59
N ARG A 262 20.49 -1.34 -5.31
CA ARG A 262 21.61 -1.95 -4.60
C ARG A 262 21.16 -3.00 -3.59
N ASN A 263 19.94 -3.51 -3.77
CA ASN A 263 19.30 -4.51 -2.91
C ASN A 263 19.28 -4.09 -1.43
N ALA A 264 19.03 -2.79 -1.15
CA ALA A 264 19.12 -2.18 0.18
C ALA A 264 17.78 -2.20 0.92
N ARG A 265 17.26 -3.40 1.23
CA ARG A 265 16.06 -3.59 2.05
C ARG A 265 16.16 -2.80 3.37
N GLN A 266 15.11 -2.11 3.75
CA GLN A 266 15.01 -1.36 5.00
C GLN A 266 14.12 -2.05 6.04
N GLY A 267 13.10 -2.75 5.59
CA GLY A 267 12.22 -3.57 6.40
C GLY A 267 12.82 -4.95 6.71
N LYS A 268 12.06 -5.79 7.42
CA LYS A 268 12.45 -7.19 7.65
C LYS A 268 12.32 -8.00 6.36
N ASN A 269 13.11 -9.06 6.24
CA ASN A 269 12.90 -10.06 5.21
C ASN A 269 11.61 -10.85 5.53
N PRO A 270 10.64 -10.96 4.60
CA PRO A 270 9.40 -11.71 4.81
C PRO A 270 9.61 -13.16 5.27
N ASP A 271 10.68 -13.81 4.82
CA ASP A 271 10.98 -15.21 5.16
C ASP A 271 11.36 -15.40 6.63
N ASP A 272 11.80 -14.32 7.29
CA ASP A 272 12.25 -14.34 8.67
C ASP A 272 11.16 -13.93 9.67
N VAL A 273 9.99 -13.47 9.19
CA VAL A 273 8.91 -12.95 10.05
C VAL A 273 8.00 -14.08 10.51
N LYS A 274 7.76 -14.17 11.82
CA LYS A 274 6.86 -15.13 12.48
C LYS A 274 5.77 -14.42 13.26
N ILE A 275 4.73 -15.15 13.60
CA ILE A 275 3.71 -14.69 14.55
C ILE A 275 4.38 -14.32 15.88
N GLY A 276 4.02 -13.16 16.42
CA GLY A 276 4.58 -12.63 17.68
C GLY A 276 5.91 -11.85 17.56
N ASP A 277 6.58 -11.82 16.41
CA ASP A 277 7.90 -11.19 16.24
C ASP A 277 7.89 -9.65 16.21
N LEU A 278 6.81 -9.07 15.76
CA LEU A 278 6.65 -7.62 15.56
C LEU A 278 5.63 -7.09 16.58
N LYS A 279 6.09 -6.62 17.73
CA LYS A 279 5.25 -6.02 18.78
C LYS A 279 5.51 -4.54 18.91
#